data_397aee89babb6b2d41bd4054af030d5c
#
_entry.id   397aee89babb6b2d41bd4054af030d5c
#
_cell.length_a   1.000
_cell.length_b   1.000
_cell.length_c   1.000
_cell.angle_alpha   90.00
_cell.angle_beta   90.00
_cell.angle_gamma   90.00
#
_symmetry.space_group_name_H-M   'P 1'
#
loop_
_entity.id
_entity.type
_entity.pdbx_description
1 polymer ?
#
loop_
_entity_poly.entity_id
_entity_poly.type
_entity_poly.pdbx_seq_one_letter_code
_entity_poly.pdbx_strand_id
1 'polypeptide(L)'
;MGLCRGRDSAQFFHPDGERGASRGRREAAAKQLCRTCPVRAQCAAHALATREPYGVWGGFTEAERLRLLAIGWEDAADRRQARVDIGRLEARLGLRPPQQRPVAPAPHPSRTPVNARGQLREREPGQVPGRGQPAGRGQVTSRGQVQVPTRVLPAPRTGVRQPVAH
;
A
#
# COMPACT_ATOMS: atom_id res chain seq x y z
N MET A 1 18.85 -0.13 14.52
CA MET A 1 18.50 -1.56 14.42
C MET A 1 17.19 -1.72 13.65
N GLY A 2 17.08 -2.72 12.74
CA GLY A 2 15.85 -2.96 11.96
C GLY A 2 14.68 -3.47 12.83
N LEU A 3 13.46 -3.03 12.55
CA LEU A 3 12.25 -3.49 13.25
C LEU A 3 11.88 -4.96 12.95
N CYS A 4 12.45 -5.53 11.89
CA CYS A 4 12.29 -6.94 11.52
C CYS A 4 13.12 -7.90 12.37
N ARG A 5 14.07 -7.38 13.15
CA ARG A 5 14.94 -8.24 13.99
C ARG A 5 14.09 -8.99 15.02
N GLY A 6 14.29 -10.31 15.07
CA GLY A 6 13.54 -11.19 15.99
C GLY A 6 12.11 -11.50 15.55
N ARG A 7 11.69 -11.06 14.36
CA ARG A 7 10.42 -11.47 13.77
C ARG A 7 10.59 -12.69 12.86
N ASP A 8 9.49 -13.38 12.62
CA ASP A 8 9.47 -14.51 11.70
C ASP A 8 9.96 -14.06 10.31
N SER A 9 11.00 -14.74 9.80
CA SER A 9 11.58 -14.48 8.49
C SER A 9 10.59 -14.75 7.36
N ALA A 10 9.66 -15.68 7.53
CA ALA A 10 8.61 -15.95 6.54
C ALA A 10 7.73 -14.73 6.23
N GLN A 11 7.68 -13.74 7.10
CA GLN A 11 7.01 -12.46 6.83
C GLN A 11 7.70 -11.66 5.72
N PHE A 12 9.02 -11.75 5.62
CA PHE A 12 9.83 -10.95 4.68
C PHE A 12 10.27 -11.74 3.45
N PHE A 13 10.43 -13.04 3.59
CA PHE A 13 10.84 -13.96 2.53
C PHE A 13 9.67 -14.89 2.21
N HIS A 14 9.36 -15.04 0.93
CA HIS A 14 8.26 -15.90 0.52
C HIS A 14 8.63 -17.38 0.71
N PRO A 15 7.71 -18.19 1.26
CA PRO A 15 7.85 -19.65 1.23
C PRO A 15 7.76 -20.16 -0.21
N ASP A 16 8.39 -21.30 -0.46
CA ASP A 16 8.30 -21.97 -1.75
C ASP A 16 6.85 -22.22 -2.16
N GLY A 17 6.52 -21.87 -3.40
CA GLY A 17 5.18 -22.07 -3.95
C GLY A 17 4.16 -20.99 -3.60
N GLU A 18 4.47 -20.01 -2.74
CA GLU A 18 3.53 -18.91 -2.45
C GLU A 18 3.31 -18.00 -3.66
N ARG A 19 2.04 -17.77 -4.04
CA ARG A 19 1.68 -16.95 -5.21
C ARG A 19 0.41 -16.13 -4.96
N GLY A 20 0.14 -15.21 -5.89
CA GLY A 20 -1.12 -14.46 -5.96
C GLY A 20 -1.43 -13.64 -4.71
N ALA A 21 -2.67 -13.70 -4.25
CA ALA A 21 -3.16 -12.86 -3.16
C ALA A 21 -2.47 -13.12 -1.81
N SER A 22 -2.01 -14.35 -1.55
CA SER A 22 -1.25 -14.69 -0.34
C SER A 22 0.06 -13.92 -0.28
N ARG A 23 0.85 -13.98 -1.36
CA ARG A 23 2.09 -13.22 -1.51
C ARG A 23 1.84 -11.72 -1.35
N GLY A 24 0.81 -11.18 -2.01
CA GLY A 24 0.49 -9.76 -1.92
C GLY A 24 0.16 -9.31 -0.50
N ARG A 25 -0.59 -10.10 0.28
CA ARG A 25 -0.89 -9.80 1.69
C ARG A 25 0.36 -9.81 2.56
N ARG A 26 1.21 -10.82 2.41
CA ARG A 26 2.47 -10.93 3.15
C ARG A 26 3.40 -9.75 2.84
N GLU A 27 3.60 -9.43 1.56
CA GLU A 27 4.42 -8.29 1.13
C GLU A 27 3.87 -6.97 1.67
N ALA A 28 2.55 -6.77 1.68
CA ALA A 28 1.92 -5.59 2.26
C ALA A 28 2.17 -5.48 3.76
N ALA A 29 2.07 -6.58 4.51
CA ALA A 29 2.36 -6.62 5.94
C ALA A 29 3.84 -6.30 6.22
N ALA A 30 4.77 -6.88 5.46
CA ALA A 30 6.20 -6.57 5.56
C ALA A 30 6.49 -5.08 5.28
N LYS A 31 5.89 -4.51 4.24
CA LYS A 31 6.03 -3.10 3.89
C LYS A 31 5.50 -2.17 4.98
N GLN A 32 4.39 -2.53 5.64
CA GLN A 32 3.88 -1.75 6.78
C GLN A 32 4.93 -1.60 7.87
N LEU A 33 5.57 -2.71 8.26
CA LEU A 33 6.65 -2.67 9.25
C LEU A 33 7.84 -1.81 8.78
N CYS A 34 8.21 -1.93 7.51
CA CYS A 34 9.31 -1.16 6.93
C CYS A 34 9.04 0.36 6.92
N ARG A 35 7.79 0.81 6.82
CA ARG A 35 7.46 2.25 6.77
C ARG A 35 7.93 3.02 7.98
N THR A 36 7.87 2.43 9.16
CA THR A 36 8.28 3.04 10.42
C THR A 36 9.69 2.64 10.87
N CYS A 37 10.40 1.85 10.06
CA CYS A 37 11.71 1.34 10.40
C CYS A 37 12.78 2.44 10.33
N PRO A 38 13.55 2.69 11.41
CA PRO A 38 14.55 3.76 11.45
C PRO A 38 15.72 3.54 10.47
N VAL A 39 15.95 2.31 10.03
CA VAL A 39 17.01 1.96 9.07
C VAL A 39 16.46 1.63 7.68
N ARG A 40 15.24 2.09 7.37
CA ARG A 40 14.58 1.79 6.10
C ARG A 40 15.44 2.19 4.88
N ALA A 41 15.97 3.40 4.91
CA ALA A 41 16.76 3.97 3.81
C ALA A 41 18.08 3.24 3.60
N GLN A 42 18.77 2.88 4.68
CA GLN A 42 20.01 2.09 4.64
C GLN A 42 19.76 0.65 4.20
N CYS A 43 18.66 0.04 4.68
CA CYS A 43 18.24 -1.30 4.30
C CYS A 43 17.95 -1.39 2.79
N ALA A 44 17.24 -0.41 2.23
CA ALA A 44 16.97 -0.33 0.79
C ALA A 44 18.27 -0.11 -0.01
N ALA A 45 19.15 0.80 0.44
CA ALA A 45 20.43 1.05 -0.20
C ALA A 45 21.30 -0.21 -0.26
N HIS A 46 21.39 -0.93 0.85
CA HIS A 46 22.12 -2.20 0.93
C HIS A 46 21.57 -3.19 -0.09
N ALA A 47 20.27 -3.47 -0.06
CA ALA A 47 19.67 -4.47 -0.94
C ALA A 47 19.79 -4.14 -2.44
N LEU A 48 19.79 -2.86 -2.81
CA LEU A 48 20.01 -2.43 -4.20
C LEU A 48 21.50 -2.56 -4.58
N ALA A 49 22.42 -2.17 -3.69
CA ALA A 49 23.85 -2.24 -3.95
C ALA A 49 24.35 -3.69 -4.06
N THR A 50 23.86 -4.58 -3.19
CA THR A 50 24.23 -6.01 -3.19
C THR A 50 23.38 -6.84 -4.15
N ARG A 51 22.36 -6.23 -4.74
CA ARG A 51 21.40 -6.91 -5.65
C ARG A 51 20.72 -8.10 -4.97
N GLU A 52 20.26 -7.90 -3.72
CA GLU A 52 19.58 -8.95 -2.97
C GLU A 52 18.45 -9.60 -3.78
N PRO A 53 18.50 -10.91 -4.07
CA PRO A 53 17.57 -11.52 -5.02
C PRO A 53 16.18 -11.75 -4.41
N TYR A 54 16.05 -11.92 -3.08
CA TYR A 54 14.82 -12.34 -2.44
C TYR A 54 14.36 -11.37 -1.35
N GLY A 55 13.09 -11.50 -0.96
CA GLY A 55 12.53 -10.85 0.21
C GLY A 55 12.16 -9.37 0.05
N VAL A 56 11.55 -8.82 1.13
CA VAL A 56 11.19 -7.40 1.24
C VAL A 56 12.27 -6.66 2.02
N TRP A 57 12.93 -5.71 1.36
CA TRP A 57 14.02 -4.91 1.93
C TRP A 57 13.69 -3.42 1.87
N GLY A 58 13.79 -2.72 2.99
CA GLY A 58 13.50 -1.29 3.04
C GLY A 58 12.10 -0.90 2.54
N GLY A 59 11.16 -1.85 2.55
CA GLY A 59 9.81 -1.66 2.04
C GLY A 59 9.66 -1.86 0.52
N PHE A 60 10.68 -2.39 -0.14
CA PHE A 60 10.62 -2.76 -1.56
C PHE A 60 10.63 -4.27 -1.73
N THR A 61 9.71 -4.78 -2.52
CA THR A 61 9.65 -6.19 -2.90
C THR A 61 10.77 -6.52 -3.88
N GLU A 62 10.99 -7.80 -4.14
CA GLU A 62 11.91 -8.29 -5.15
C GLU A 62 11.64 -7.66 -6.53
N ALA A 63 10.39 -7.72 -7.00
CA ALA A 63 10.00 -7.17 -8.30
C ALA A 63 10.23 -5.65 -8.38
N GLU A 64 9.98 -4.92 -7.30
CA GLU A 64 10.24 -3.47 -7.23
C GLU A 64 11.73 -3.16 -7.27
N ARG A 65 12.56 -3.94 -6.56
CA ARG A 65 14.02 -3.77 -6.62
C ARG A 65 14.58 -4.07 -8.01
N LEU A 66 14.12 -5.15 -8.67
CA LEU A 66 14.51 -5.44 -10.05
C LEU A 66 14.16 -4.30 -11.01
N ARG A 67 12.98 -3.69 -10.85
CA ARG A 67 12.61 -2.50 -11.64
C ARG A 67 13.52 -1.31 -11.35
N LEU A 68 13.85 -1.03 -10.09
CA LEU A 68 14.77 0.05 -9.71
C LEU A 68 16.17 -0.18 -10.28
N LEU A 69 16.66 -1.40 -10.29
CA LEU A 69 17.94 -1.76 -10.91
C LEU A 69 17.91 -1.56 -12.43
N ALA A 70 16.77 -1.81 -13.08
CA ALA A 70 16.62 -1.64 -14.52
C ALA A 70 16.52 -0.17 -14.98
N ILE A 71 15.84 0.68 -14.19
CA ILE A 71 15.61 2.10 -14.54
C ILE A 71 16.63 3.06 -13.90
N GLY A 72 17.54 2.56 -13.08
CA GLY A 72 18.51 3.32 -12.30
C GLY A 72 17.98 3.77 -10.94
N TRP A 73 18.83 3.73 -9.93
CA TRP A 73 18.54 4.14 -8.55
C TRP A 73 19.67 4.99 -7.95
N GLU A 74 20.78 5.09 -8.63
CA GLU A 74 22.05 5.62 -8.13
C GLU A 74 21.96 7.11 -7.79
N ASP A 75 21.13 7.88 -8.46
CA ASP A 75 20.87 9.29 -8.19
C ASP A 75 20.05 9.52 -6.92
N ALA A 76 19.34 8.48 -6.44
CA ALA A 76 18.68 8.51 -5.15
C ALA A 76 19.61 8.11 -3.99
N ALA A 77 20.84 7.68 -4.30
CA ALA A 77 21.79 7.19 -3.30
C ALA A 77 22.58 8.33 -2.65
N ASP A 78 22.58 8.37 -1.34
CA ASP A 78 23.53 9.12 -0.53
C ASP A 78 24.64 8.19 -0.06
N ARG A 79 25.76 8.19 -0.80
CA ARG A 79 26.90 7.30 -0.52
C ARG A 79 27.58 7.61 0.81
N ARG A 80 27.51 8.87 1.28
CA ARG A 80 28.14 9.26 2.57
C ARG A 80 27.42 8.63 3.74
N GLN A 81 26.09 8.51 3.67
CA GLN A 81 25.26 7.97 4.72
C GLN A 81 24.87 6.51 4.48
N ALA A 82 25.36 5.89 3.39
CA ALA A 82 24.98 4.55 2.94
C ALA A 82 23.44 4.35 2.94
N ARG A 83 22.71 5.35 2.42
CA ARG A 83 21.25 5.36 2.37
C ARG A 83 20.75 5.86 1.02
N VAL A 84 19.45 5.68 0.77
CA VAL A 84 18.75 6.20 -0.41
C VAL A 84 17.60 7.13 0.00
N ASP A 85 17.21 8.01 -0.90
CA ASP A 85 15.95 8.76 -0.79
C ASP A 85 14.78 7.85 -1.17
N ILE A 86 14.05 7.40 -0.15
CA ILE A 86 12.91 6.49 -0.31
C ILE A 86 11.83 7.13 -1.20
N GLY A 87 11.55 8.42 -1.03
CA GLY A 87 10.53 9.11 -1.82
C GLY A 87 10.85 9.14 -3.32
N ARG A 88 12.12 9.35 -3.67
CA ARG A 88 12.59 9.25 -5.06
C ARG A 88 12.45 7.85 -5.62
N LEU A 89 12.79 6.80 -4.86
CA LEU A 89 12.63 5.42 -5.29
C LEU A 89 11.16 5.07 -5.51
N GLU A 90 10.29 5.46 -4.59
CA GLU A 90 8.84 5.26 -4.70
C GLU A 90 8.25 6.00 -5.92
N ALA A 91 8.67 7.24 -6.16
CA ALA A 91 8.24 8.01 -7.32
C ALA A 91 8.65 7.36 -8.66
N ARG A 92 9.86 6.83 -8.76
CA ARG A 92 10.34 6.10 -9.95
C ARG A 92 9.53 4.83 -10.25
N LEU A 93 9.04 4.18 -9.21
CA LEU A 93 8.17 3.02 -9.34
C LEU A 93 6.71 3.39 -9.64
N GLY A 94 6.36 4.66 -9.62
CA GLY A 94 4.98 5.12 -9.69
C GLY A 94 4.17 4.75 -8.46
N LEU A 95 4.83 4.47 -7.33
CA LEU A 95 4.17 4.21 -6.06
C LEU A 95 3.71 5.55 -5.49
N ARG A 96 2.40 5.68 -5.28
CA ARG A 96 1.86 6.86 -4.63
C ARG A 96 2.33 6.89 -3.19
N PRO A 97 2.98 7.99 -2.71
CA PRO A 97 3.28 8.12 -1.29
C PRO A 97 1.96 8.00 -0.52
N PRO A 98 1.94 7.37 0.67
CA PRO A 98 0.75 7.36 1.49
C PRO A 98 0.36 8.82 1.72
N GLN A 99 -0.76 9.23 1.16
CA GLN A 99 -1.32 10.54 1.45
C GLN A 99 -1.55 10.57 2.96
N GLN A 100 -0.78 11.37 3.65
CA GLN A 100 -1.13 11.77 5.01
C GLN A 100 -2.52 12.39 4.86
N ARG A 101 -3.56 11.64 5.25
CA ARG A 101 -4.87 12.23 5.41
C ARG A 101 -4.64 13.44 6.33
N PRO A 102 -5.04 14.66 5.91
CA PRO A 102 -4.98 15.79 6.80
C PRO A 102 -5.63 15.32 8.11
N VAL A 103 -4.87 15.35 9.19
CA VAL A 103 -5.45 15.14 10.51
C VAL A 103 -6.44 16.29 10.65
N ALA A 104 -7.74 15.97 10.57
CA ALA A 104 -8.76 16.97 10.81
C ALA A 104 -8.39 17.65 12.14
N PRO A 105 -8.31 18.99 12.18
CA PRO A 105 -8.02 19.67 13.43
C PRO A 105 -9.01 19.16 14.46
N ALA A 106 -8.50 18.75 15.63
CA ALA A 106 -9.33 18.27 16.71
C ALA A 106 -10.49 19.28 16.89
N PRO A 107 -11.75 18.82 17.02
CA PRO A 107 -12.86 19.72 17.25
C PRO A 107 -12.51 20.57 18.47
N HIS A 108 -12.38 21.86 18.24
CA HIS A 108 -12.18 22.80 19.35
C HIS A 108 -13.31 22.57 20.34
N PRO A 109 -13.02 22.44 21.64
CA PRO A 109 -14.08 22.35 22.61
C PRO A 109 -15.00 23.53 22.39
N SER A 110 -16.25 23.25 22.02
CA SER A 110 -17.27 24.25 21.78
C SER A 110 -17.32 25.15 23.02
N ARG A 111 -16.90 26.40 22.82
CA ARG A 111 -17.10 27.39 23.90
C ARG A 111 -18.57 27.38 24.22
N THR A 112 -18.91 26.91 25.39
CA THR A 112 -20.28 27.00 25.93
C THR A 112 -20.70 28.47 25.83
N PRO A 113 -21.82 28.80 25.18
CA PRO A 113 -22.26 30.18 25.10
C PRO A 113 -22.64 30.65 26.49
N VAL A 114 -21.84 31.50 27.05
CA VAL A 114 -22.15 32.22 28.31
C VAL A 114 -22.86 33.53 27.95
N ASN A 115 -23.84 33.93 28.74
CA ASN A 115 -24.47 35.24 28.60
C ASN A 115 -23.50 36.36 29.04
N ALA A 116 -23.83 37.61 28.76
CA ALA A 116 -23.02 38.76 29.11
C ALA A 116 -22.68 38.92 30.61
N ARG A 117 -23.20 38.06 31.48
CA ARG A 117 -22.95 37.98 32.91
C ARG A 117 -22.16 36.73 33.31
N GLY A 118 -21.64 35.91 32.37
CA GLY A 118 -20.81 34.74 32.65
C GLY A 118 -21.57 33.51 33.17
N GLN A 119 -22.91 33.50 33.09
CA GLN A 119 -23.73 32.37 33.56
C GLN A 119 -24.01 31.40 32.41
N LEU A 120 -23.93 30.10 32.69
CA LEU A 120 -24.31 29.02 31.76
C LEU A 120 -25.80 29.15 31.42
N ARG A 121 -26.15 29.21 30.13
CA ARG A 121 -27.55 29.12 29.71
C ARG A 121 -28.04 27.69 29.97
N GLU A 122 -28.93 27.53 30.93
CA GLU A 122 -29.68 26.29 31.11
C GLU A 122 -30.55 26.06 29.87
N ARG A 123 -30.45 24.87 29.29
CA ARG A 123 -31.34 24.47 28.21
C ARG A 123 -32.73 24.23 28.76
N GLU A 124 -33.69 25.00 28.31
CA GLU A 124 -35.13 24.72 28.52
C GLU A 124 -35.47 23.30 28.01
N PRO A 125 -36.12 22.45 28.82
CA PRO A 125 -36.58 21.14 28.40
C PRO A 125 -37.87 21.27 27.60
N GLY A 126 -37.78 21.28 26.24
CA GLY A 126 -39.04 21.36 25.50
C GLY A 126 -39.00 21.45 23.97
N GLN A 127 -37.90 21.22 23.29
CA GLN A 127 -37.97 21.13 21.82
C GLN A 127 -37.33 19.83 21.31
N VAL A 128 -38.18 18.82 21.07
CA VAL A 128 -37.86 17.61 20.35
C VAL A 128 -37.94 17.95 18.83
N PRO A 129 -36.86 17.84 18.05
CA PRO A 129 -36.96 18.00 16.62
C PRO A 129 -37.79 16.86 16.00
N GLY A 130 -38.81 17.24 15.24
CA GLY A 130 -39.77 16.34 14.60
C GLY A 130 -39.08 15.26 13.78
N ARG A 131 -39.58 14.05 13.91
CA ARG A 131 -39.24 12.89 13.06
C ARG A 131 -39.55 13.22 11.59
N GLY A 132 -38.50 13.39 10.78
CA GLY A 132 -38.63 13.37 9.33
C GLY A 132 -39.07 11.99 8.85
N GLN A 133 -40.13 11.96 8.08
CA GLN A 133 -40.68 10.76 7.44
C GLN A 133 -39.69 10.16 6.44
N PRO A 134 -39.59 8.83 6.30
CA PRO A 134 -38.77 8.19 5.27
C PRO A 134 -39.46 8.31 3.91
N ALA A 135 -38.82 8.99 2.98
CA ALA A 135 -39.24 9.06 1.58
C ALA A 135 -38.93 7.75 0.84
N GLY A 136 -39.93 7.21 0.17
CA GLY A 136 -39.89 6.55 -1.14
C GLY A 136 -39.03 5.31 -1.30
N ARG A 137 -39.67 4.13 -1.30
CA ARG A 137 -39.20 2.89 -1.93
C ARG A 137 -38.90 3.13 -3.42
N GLY A 138 -37.63 3.13 -3.81
CA GLY A 138 -37.23 2.98 -5.21
C GLY A 138 -37.26 1.50 -5.60
N GLN A 139 -38.02 1.21 -6.68
CA GLN A 139 -38.13 -0.14 -7.27
C GLN A 139 -36.79 -0.58 -7.85
N VAL A 140 -36.36 -1.80 -7.47
CA VAL A 140 -35.24 -2.51 -8.08
C VAL A 140 -35.70 -3.14 -9.39
N THR A 141 -35.32 -2.57 -10.53
CA THR A 141 -35.45 -3.23 -11.83
C THR A 141 -34.28 -4.15 -12.06
N SER A 142 -34.53 -5.44 -12.01
CA SER A 142 -33.63 -6.49 -12.47
C SER A 142 -33.53 -6.48 -13.98
N ARG A 143 -32.35 -6.50 -14.53
CA ARG A 143 -31.86 -7.21 -15.73
C ARG A 143 -30.71 -6.44 -16.40
N GLY A 144 -29.54 -6.99 -16.27
CA GLY A 144 -28.38 -6.70 -17.09
C GLY A 144 -27.46 -7.91 -17.04
N GLN A 145 -27.73 -8.90 -17.89
CA GLN A 145 -26.79 -10.00 -18.11
C GLN A 145 -25.57 -9.45 -18.82
N VAL A 146 -24.44 -9.43 -18.13
CA VAL A 146 -23.12 -9.14 -18.72
C VAL A 146 -22.63 -10.43 -19.35
N GLN A 147 -22.65 -10.51 -20.68
CA GLN A 147 -21.98 -11.55 -21.44
C GLN A 147 -20.48 -11.34 -21.36
N VAL A 148 -19.78 -12.34 -20.79
CA VAL A 148 -18.31 -12.40 -20.76
C VAL A 148 -17.86 -12.98 -22.12
N PRO A 149 -17.05 -12.27 -22.91
CA PRO A 149 -16.49 -12.85 -24.12
C PRO A 149 -15.47 -13.94 -23.78
N THR A 150 -15.74 -15.16 -24.24
CA THR A 150 -14.81 -16.30 -24.16
C THR A 150 -13.63 -16.04 -25.10
N ARG A 151 -12.49 -15.70 -24.52
CA ARG A 151 -11.23 -15.54 -25.24
C ARG A 151 -10.67 -16.92 -25.57
N VAL A 152 -10.79 -17.33 -26.80
CA VAL A 152 -10.16 -18.54 -27.36
C VAL A 152 -8.65 -18.35 -27.33
N LEU A 153 -7.94 -19.20 -26.58
CA LEU A 153 -6.48 -19.26 -26.57
C LEU A 153 -6.01 -20.03 -27.81
N PRO A 154 -5.00 -19.54 -28.57
CA PRO A 154 -4.42 -20.30 -29.65
C PRO A 154 -3.63 -21.50 -29.10
N ALA A 155 -3.73 -22.64 -29.78
CA ALA A 155 -3.05 -23.88 -29.43
C ALA A 155 -1.51 -23.75 -29.52
N PRO A 156 -0.76 -24.49 -28.67
CA PRO A 156 0.69 -24.47 -28.71
C PRO A 156 1.21 -25.12 -30.03
N ARG A 157 2.08 -24.39 -30.73
CA ARG A 157 2.78 -24.91 -31.89
C ARG A 157 3.81 -25.95 -31.42
N THR A 158 3.58 -27.21 -31.71
CA THR A 158 4.57 -28.29 -31.61
C THR A 158 5.66 -28.09 -32.67
N GLY A 159 6.78 -27.52 -32.23
CA GLY A 159 7.99 -27.46 -33.05
C GLY A 159 8.66 -28.84 -33.08
N VAL A 160 8.54 -29.52 -34.22
CA VAL A 160 9.30 -30.74 -34.53
C VAL A 160 10.77 -30.35 -34.66
N ARG A 161 11.62 -30.85 -33.74
CA ARG A 161 13.09 -30.80 -33.90
C ARG A 161 13.50 -31.81 -34.94
N GLN A 162 14.10 -31.34 -36.03
CA GLN A 162 14.84 -32.21 -36.97
C GLN A 162 16.20 -32.58 -36.38
N PRO A 163 16.65 -33.84 -36.52
CA PRO A 163 17.99 -34.24 -36.11
C PRO A 163 19.03 -33.70 -37.09
N VAL A 164 20.11 -33.13 -36.57
CA VAL A 164 21.29 -32.75 -37.32
C VAL A 164 22.14 -34.01 -37.50
N ALA A 165 22.32 -34.49 -38.77
CA ALA A 165 23.30 -35.51 -39.12
C ALA A 165 24.67 -34.85 -39.25
N HIS A 166 25.73 -35.62 -38.93
CA HIS A 166 27.16 -35.30 -38.88
C HIS A 166 27.76 -34.61 -40.08
#